data_e07b196370e8b855ed0251707f020bab
#
_entry.id   e07b196370e8b855ed0251707f020bab
#
_cell.length_a   1.000
_cell.length_b   1.000
_cell.length_c   1.000
_cell.angle_alpha   90.00
_cell.angle_beta   90.00
_cell.angle_gamma   90.00
#
_symmetry.space_group_name_H-M   'P 1'
#
loop_
_entity.id
_entity.type
_entity.pdbx_description
1 polymer ?
#
loop_
_entity_poly.entity_id
_entity_poly.type
_entity_poly.pdbx_seq_one_letter_code
_entity_poly.pdbx_strand_id
1 'polypeptide(L)'
;FEIETDSCLFITEFKSFTPLECQVLQELMKKMSNTVLFLRCNDLVHPDSIFSSASLTYKQLAETAEACGIEVSKPEILPVKDGGKSDLIFLQDNYFNINPEKYDGSPENIFIYSPENHFDEVEQTASIIHRLCRIKGYKQSDFLILARDTDVYSRIMPLVFDKLGINVFLDKRRSILENPYLRCIS
;
A
#
# COMPACT_ATOMS: atom_id res chain seq x y z
N PHE A 1 -17.86 22.83 14.83
CA PHE A 1 -17.64 22.85 13.38
C PHE A 1 -19.00 22.85 12.71
N GLU A 2 -19.36 23.95 12.08
CA GLU A 2 -20.52 24.01 11.19
C GLU A 2 -20.09 23.45 9.84
N ILE A 3 -20.70 22.36 9.43
CA ILE A 3 -20.49 21.76 8.11
C ILE A 3 -21.58 22.35 7.20
N GLU A 4 -21.18 22.98 6.10
CA GLU A 4 -22.12 23.47 5.11
C GLU A 4 -22.90 22.29 4.50
N THR A 5 -24.22 22.46 4.39
CA THR A 5 -25.14 21.40 3.94
C THR A 5 -24.95 20.96 2.49
N ASP A 6 -24.17 21.70 1.72
CA ASP A 6 -23.84 21.38 0.30
C ASP A 6 -22.44 20.78 0.10
N SER A 7 -21.87 20.23 1.17
CA SER A 7 -20.53 19.63 1.15
C SER A 7 -20.58 18.16 0.69
N CYS A 8 -19.54 17.74 -0.03
CA CYS A 8 -19.34 16.35 -0.46
C CYS A 8 -18.22 15.71 0.35
N LEU A 9 -18.44 14.49 0.85
CA LEU A 9 -17.45 13.71 1.58
C LEU A 9 -16.76 12.72 0.64
N PHE A 10 -15.43 12.79 0.54
CA PHE A 10 -14.62 11.81 -0.19
C PHE A 10 -13.83 10.95 0.81
N ILE A 11 -13.99 9.63 0.72
CA ILE A 11 -13.32 8.64 1.57
C ILE A 11 -12.39 7.81 0.69
N THR A 12 -11.09 7.86 0.97
CA THR A 12 -10.08 7.16 0.15
C THR A 12 -9.03 6.50 1.02
N GLU A 13 -8.35 5.48 0.49
CA GLU A 13 -7.18 4.81 1.10
C GLU A 13 -7.47 4.01 2.39
N PHE A 14 -8.73 3.85 2.78
CA PHE A 14 -9.09 3.04 3.94
C PHE A 14 -9.27 1.57 3.54
N LYS A 15 -8.78 0.67 4.39
CA LYS A 15 -8.98 -0.78 4.25
C LYS A 15 -10.15 -1.30 5.09
N SER A 16 -10.36 -0.70 6.26
CA SER A 16 -11.42 -1.04 7.20
C SER A 16 -11.69 0.14 8.13
N PHE A 17 -12.83 0.10 8.81
CA PHE A 17 -13.21 1.08 9.81
C PHE A 17 -13.51 0.40 11.13
N THR A 18 -13.08 1.03 12.21
CA THR A 18 -13.48 0.64 13.56
C THR A 18 -14.94 1.01 13.81
N PRO A 19 -15.63 0.41 14.79
CA PRO A 19 -17.00 0.75 15.12
C PRO A 19 -17.22 2.25 15.45
N LEU A 20 -16.23 2.88 16.08
CA LEU A 20 -16.28 4.31 16.39
C LEU A 20 -16.16 5.18 15.14
N GLU A 21 -15.26 4.82 14.22
CA GLU A 21 -15.14 5.51 12.93
C GLU A 21 -16.41 5.37 12.11
N CYS A 22 -17.06 4.21 12.12
CA CYS A 22 -18.35 4.02 11.47
C CYS A 22 -19.42 4.95 12.06
N GLN A 23 -19.48 5.13 13.38
CA GLN A 23 -20.42 6.08 14.00
C GLN A 23 -20.14 7.53 13.57
N VAL A 24 -18.87 7.91 13.51
CA VAL A 24 -18.48 9.24 13.02
C VAL A 24 -18.89 9.42 11.56
N LEU A 25 -18.60 8.43 10.71
CA LEU A 25 -18.99 8.46 9.29
C LEU A 25 -20.50 8.50 9.13
N GLN A 26 -21.25 7.78 9.95
CA GLN A 26 -22.71 7.82 9.96
C GLN A 26 -23.25 9.23 10.20
N GLU A 27 -22.70 9.94 11.19
CA GLU A 27 -23.11 11.31 11.47
C GLU A 27 -22.68 12.31 10.39
N LEU A 28 -21.54 12.07 9.76
CA LEU A 28 -21.07 12.86 8.62
C LEU A 28 -21.97 12.64 7.40
N MET A 29 -22.25 11.39 7.03
CA MET A 29 -23.12 11.05 5.90
C MET A 29 -24.51 11.66 5.99
N LYS A 30 -25.09 11.77 7.20
CA LYS A 30 -26.38 12.43 7.41
C LYS A 30 -26.36 13.94 7.11
N LYS A 31 -25.19 14.57 7.23
CA LYS A 31 -25.02 16.02 7.07
C LYS A 31 -24.52 16.43 5.69
N MET A 32 -23.91 15.50 4.94
CA MET A 32 -23.35 15.76 3.64
C MET A 32 -24.40 15.59 2.54
N SER A 33 -24.29 16.39 1.48
CA SER A 33 -25.13 16.25 0.29
C SER A 33 -24.81 14.98 -0.49
N ASN A 34 -23.55 14.57 -0.47
CA ASN A 34 -23.07 13.36 -1.14
C ASN A 34 -21.85 12.76 -0.44
N THR A 35 -21.72 11.43 -0.49
CA THR A 35 -20.55 10.72 0.02
C THR A 35 -20.03 9.78 -1.06
N VAL A 36 -18.74 9.87 -1.37
CA VAL A 36 -18.08 9.06 -2.37
C VAL A 36 -16.98 8.25 -1.71
N LEU A 37 -17.09 6.92 -1.81
CA LEU A 37 -16.11 5.97 -1.27
C LEU A 37 -15.28 5.37 -2.41
N PHE A 38 -13.96 5.52 -2.34
CA PHE A 38 -13.02 4.88 -3.25
C PHE A 38 -12.38 3.66 -2.59
N LEU A 39 -12.55 2.51 -3.19
CA LEU A 39 -11.96 1.25 -2.73
C LEU A 39 -11.08 0.64 -3.83
N ARG A 40 -9.96 0.07 -3.45
CA ARG A 40 -9.14 -0.76 -4.34
C ARG A 40 -9.65 -2.20 -4.28
N CYS A 41 -10.27 -2.64 -5.34
CA CYS A 41 -10.85 -3.98 -5.43
C CYS A 41 -10.94 -4.40 -6.90
N ASN A 42 -10.76 -5.68 -7.17
CA ASN A 42 -11.01 -6.23 -8.50
C ASN A 42 -12.50 -6.51 -8.72
N ASP A 43 -13.18 -7.04 -7.70
CA ASP A 43 -14.62 -7.32 -7.69
C ASP A 43 -15.15 -7.16 -6.25
N LEU A 44 -16.26 -6.46 -6.08
CA LEU A 44 -16.88 -6.27 -4.76
C LEU A 44 -17.75 -7.46 -4.33
N VAL A 45 -18.25 -8.25 -5.28
CA VAL A 45 -19.12 -9.40 -5.01
C VAL A 45 -18.31 -10.66 -4.76
N HIS A 46 -17.32 -10.91 -5.62
CA HIS A 46 -16.42 -12.06 -5.55
C HIS A 46 -14.96 -11.57 -5.54
N PRO A 47 -14.55 -10.87 -4.48
CA PRO A 47 -13.19 -10.32 -4.42
C PRO A 47 -12.16 -11.44 -4.29
N ASP A 48 -10.99 -11.27 -4.90
CA ASP A 48 -9.83 -12.06 -4.56
C ASP A 48 -9.49 -11.91 -3.07
N SER A 49 -8.83 -12.91 -2.50
CA SER A 49 -8.56 -12.98 -1.05
C SER A 49 -7.88 -11.73 -0.48
N ILE A 50 -7.04 -11.06 -1.28
CA ILE A 50 -6.35 -9.82 -0.91
C ILE A 50 -7.29 -8.60 -0.84
N PHE A 51 -8.41 -8.63 -1.55
CA PHE A 51 -9.41 -7.56 -1.59
C PHE A 51 -10.63 -7.83 -0.72
N SER A 52 -10.66 -8.95 0.00
CA SER A 52 -11.79 -9.32 0.87
C SER A 52 -12.13 -8.23 1.90
N SER A 53 -11.11 -7.54 2.43
CA SER A 53 -11.32 -6.41 3.35
C SER A 53 -12.06 -5.24 2.71
N ALA A 54 -11.80 -4.93 1.44
CA ALA A 54 -12.49 -3.88 0.72
C ALA A 54 -13.98 -4.20 0.52
N SER A 55 -14.30 -5.46 0.16
CA SER A 55 -15.68 -5.93 0.04
C SER A 55 -16.44 -5.86 1.38
N LEU A 56 -15.78 -6.27 2.48
CA LEU A 56 -16.37 -6.16 3.82
C LEU A 56 -16.61 -4.71 4.22
N THR A 57 -15.66 -3.83 3.95
CA THR A 57 -15.79 -2.38 4.21
C THR A 57 -16.94 -1.76 3.41
N TYR A 58 -17.06 -2.11 2.13
CA TYR A 58 -18.19 -1.67 1.32
C TYR A 58 -19.53 -2.10 1.92
N LYS A 59 -19.67 -3.39 2.27
CA LYS A 59 -20.90 -3.93 2.87
C LYS A 59 -21.25 -3.22 4.18
N GLN A 60 -20.28 -3.05 5.07
CA GLN A 60 -20.44 -2.38 6.35
C GLN A 60 -20.93 -0.92 6.20
N LEU A 61 -20.33 -0.17 5.27
CA LEU A 61 -20.71 1.22 5.04
C LEU A 61 -22.03 1.32 4.30
N ALA A 62 -22.31 0.44 3.34
CA ALA A 62 -23.60 0.40 2.66
C ALA A 62 -24.75 0.11 3.64
N GLU A 63 -24.62 -0.91 4.50
CA GLU A 63 -25.58 -1.22 5.56
C GLU A 63 -25.76 -0.04 6.53
N THR A 64 -24.68 0.66 6.85
CA THR A 64 -24.71 1.85 7.71
C THR A 64 -25.49 3.00 7.04
N ALA A 65 -25.26 3.23 5.75
CA ALA A 65 -25.96 4.26 4.98
C ALA A 65 -27.46 3.96 4.84
N GLU A 66 -27.81 2.72 4.49
CA GLU A 66 -29.19 2.25 4.38
C GLU A 66 -29.94 2.37 5.70
N ALA A 67 -29.31 2.02 6.83
CA ALA A 67 -29.89 2.18 8.16
C ALA A 67 -30.19 3.65 8.51
N CYS A 68 -29.53 4.60 7.85
CA CYS A 68 -29.77 6.03 7.98
C CYS A 68 -30.76 6.58 6.95
N GLY A 69 -31.33 5.73 6.09
CA GLY A 69 -32.22 6.15 5.00
C GLY A 69 -31.49 6.83 3.84
N ILE A 70 -30.18 6.62 3.70
CA ILE A 70 -29.37 7.17 2.61
C ILE A 70 -29.35 6.15 1.48
N GLU A 71 -29.67 6.60 0.27
CA GLU A 71 -29.65 5.76 -0.92
C GLU A 71 -28.22 5.46 -1.33
N VAL A 72 -27.91 4.17 -1.52
CA VAL A 72 -26.60 3.69 -1.97
C VAL A 72 -26.65 3.41 -3.47
N SER A 73 -25.89 4.15 -4.25
CA SER A 73 -25.79 3.94 -5.69
C SER A 73 -25.03 2.66 -6.03
N LYS A 74 -25.22 2.14 -7.24
CA LYS A 74 -24.43 0.99 -7.73
C LYS A 74 -22.96 1.38 -7.81
N PRO A 75 -22.04 0.47 -7.41
CA PRO A 75 -20.60 0.69 -7.55
C PRO A 75 -20.22 0.96 -9.02
N GLU A 76 -19.36 1.95 -9.22
CA GLU A 76 -18.78 2.27 -10.51
C GLU A 76 -17.33 1.78 -10.57
N ILE A 77 -16.99 1.03 -11.60
CA ILE A 77 -15.63 0.56 -11.81
C ILE A 77 -14.88 1.62 -12.62
N LEU A 78 -13.90 2.24 -12.00
CA LEU A 78 -13.04 3.19 -12.69
C LEU A 78 -12.04 2.44 -13.59
N PRO A 79 -11.92 2.83 -14.86
CA PRO A 79 -10.98 2.19 -15.77
C PRO A 79 -9.55 2.41 -15.28
N VAL A 80 -8.79 1.32 -15.20
CA VAL A 80 -7.34 1.40 -15.00
C VAL A 80 -6.76 2.07 -16.25
N LYS A 81 -6.00 3.16 -16.07
CA LYS A 81 -5.27 3.75 -17.19
C LYS A 81 -4.23 2.73 -17.66
N ASP A 82 -4.43 2.19 -18.85
CA ASP A 82 -3.44 1.37 -19.55
C ASP A 82 -2.16 2.18 -19.76
N GLY A 83 -1.17 1.92 -18.95
CA GLY A 83 0.15 2.56 -18.97
C GLY A 83 1.20 1.68 -18.31
N GLY A 84 0.77 0.50 -17.86
CA GLY A 84 1.65 -0.51 -17.29
C GLY A 84 2.43 -1.26 -18.39
N LYS A 85 3.60 -1.73 -18.02
CA LYS A 85 4.40 -2.62 -18.86
C LYS A 85 3.77 -4.01 -18.83
N SER A 86 3.69 -4.67 -19.97
CA SER A 86 2.94 -5.93 -20.16
C SER A 86 3.31 -7.04 -19.17
N ASP A 87 4.59 -7.17 -18.84
CA ASP A 87 5.08 -8.17 -17.87
C ASP A 87 4.65 -7.86 -16.43
N LEU A 88 4.57 -6.58 -16.05
CA LEU A 88 4.08 -6.18 -14.72
C LEU A 88 2.57 -6.35 -14.59
N ILE A 89 1.80 -6.06 -15.64
CA ILE A 89 0.36 -6.30 -15.68
C ILE A 89 0.09 -7.80 -15.56
N PHE A 90 0.80 -8.60 -16.37
CA PHE A 90 0.68 -10.06 -16.30
C PHE A 90 1.01 -10.61 -14.90
N LEU A 91 2.06 -10.10 -14.25
CA LEU A 91 2.39 -10.48 -12.89
C LEU A 91 1.28 -10.10 -11.91
N GLN A 92 0.73 -8.89 -12.03
CA GLN A 92 -0.37 -8.42 -11.19
C GLN A 92 -1.59 -9.34 -11.29
N ASP A 93 -1.97 -9.71 -12.51
CA ASP A 93 -3.17 -10.50 -12.79
C ASP A 93 -3.02 -11.98 -12.39
N ASN A 94 -1.77 -12.48 -12.34
CA ASN A 94 -1.50 -13.90 -12.06
C ASN A 94 -0.89 -14.19 -10.70
N TYR A 95 -0.41 -13.18 -9.97
CA TYR A 95 0.37 -13.38 -8.73
C TYR A 95 -0.38 -14.15 -7.64
N PHE A 96 -1.70 -13.96 -7.53
CA PHE A 96 -2.55 -14.62 -6.53
C PHE A 96 -3.35 -15.78 -7.09
N ASN A 97 -3.20 -16.13 -8.36
CA ASN A 97 -3.87 -17.26 -8.94
C ASN A 97 -3.25 -18.57 -8.42
N ILE A 98 -4.12 -19.53 -8.04
CA ILE A 98 -3.68 -20.86 -7.60
C ILE A 98 -3.00 -21.62 -8.74
N ASN A 99 -3.47 -21.42 -9.97
CA ASN A 99 -2.88 -21.96 -11.18
C ASN A 99 -2.50 -20.80 -12.11
N PRO A 100 -1.37 -20.12 -11.85
CA PRO A 100 -0.96 -18.99 -12.66
C PRO A 100 -0.59 -19.44 -14.07
N GLU A 101 -0.95 -18.63 -15.04
CA GLU A 101 -0.49 -18.81 -16.41
C GLU A 101 1.00 -18.52 -16.51
N LYS A 102 1.64 -19.09 -17.53
CA LYS A 102 3.04 -18.81 -17.84
C LYS A 102 3.13 -17.60 -18.75
N TYR A 103 4.01 -16.68 -18.44
CA TYR A 103 4.31 -15.55 -19.33
C TYR A 103 5.09 -16.04 -20.54
N ASP A 104 4.54 -15.83 -21.74
CA ASP A 104 5.14 -16.30 -22.98
C ASP A 104 6.24 -15.39 -23.54
N GLY A 105 6.42 -14.20 -22.94
CA GLY A 105 7.45 -13.22 -23.34
C GLY A 105 8.73 -13.29 -22.51
N SER A 106 9.72 -12.48 -22.89
CA SER A 106 10.87 -12.19 -22.02
C SER A 106 10.54 -11.00 -21.14
N PRO A 107 10.54 -11.13 -19.81
CA PRO A 107 10.27 -10.02 -18.92
C PRO A 107 11.41 -8.99 -19.01
N GLU A 108 11.07 -7.73 -19.22
CA GLU A 108 12.03 -6.62 -19.30
C GLU A 108 12.10 -5.79 -18.02
N ASN A 109 11.06 -5.90 -17.17
CA ASN A 109 10.91 -5.06 -15.98
C ASN A 109 10.93 -5.86 -14.68
N ILE A 110 11.03 -7.18 -14.76
CA ILE A 110 11.07 -8.09 -13.61
C ILE A 110 12.44 -8.78 -13.60
N PHE A 111 13.15 -8.64 -12.48
CA PHE A 111 14.47 -9.23 -12.29
C PHE A 111 14.48 -10.02 -10.99
N ILE A 112 15.05 -11.22 -11.01
CA ILE A 112 15.21 -12.07 -9.84
C ILE A 112 16.70 -12.24 -9.60
N TYR A 113 17.11 -11.95 -8.36
CA TYR A 113 18.50 -12.11 -7.91
C TYR A 113 18.54 -13.10 -6.75
N SER A 114 19.63 -13.84 -6.64
CA SER A 114 19.86 -14.80 -5.57
C SER A 114 21.24 -14.55 -4.94
N PRO A 115 21.33 -13.56 -4.04
CA PRO A 115 22.55 -13.28 -3.29
C PRO A 115 22.93 -14.42 -2.35
N GLU A 116 24.19 -14.49 -1.94
CA GLU A 116 24.69 -15.55 -1.05
C GLU A 116 24.27 -15.31 0.41
N ASN A 117 24.15 -14.05 0.81
CA ASN A 117 23.80 -13.65 2.17
C ASN A 117 23.09 -12.28 2.20
N HIS A 118 22.59 -11.88 3.36
CA HIS A 118 21.84 -10.62 3.53
C HIS A 118 22.69 -9.36 3.26
N PHE A 119 24.01 -9.43 3.48
CA PHE A 119 24.87 -8.29 3.20
C PHE A 119 25.02 -8.08 1.69
N ASP A 120 25.25 -9.14 0.94
CA ASP A 120 25.35 -9.11 -0.52
C ASP A 120 24.01 -8.71 -1.15
N GLU A 121 22.88 -9.12 -0.56
CA GLU A 121 21.55 -8.71 -0.99
C GLU A 121 21.38 -7.20 -0.88
N VAL A 122 21.80 -6.61 0.23
CA VAL A 122 21.72 -5.16 0.45
C VAL A 122 22.70 -4.42 -0.46
N GLU A 123 23.94 -4.90 -0.64
CA GLU A 123 24.92 -4.28 -1.55
C GLU A 123 24.43 -4.31 -3.00
N GLN A 124 23.89 -5.43 -3.45
CA GLN A 124 23.34 -5.56 -4.79
C GLN A 124 22.15 -4.61 -4.99
N THR A 125 21.23 -4.56 -4.03
CA THR A 125 20.08 -3.65 -4.06
C THR A 125 20.53 -2.19 -4.13
N ALA A 126 21.45 -1.78 -3.27
CA ALA A 126 22.01 -0.43 -3.25
C ALA A 126 22.70 -0.07 -4.58
N SER A 127 23.47 -1.01 -5.14
CA SER A 127 24.15 -0.83 -6.43
C SER A 127 23.18 -0.67 -7.58
N ILE A 128 22.07 -1.42 -7.59
CA ILE A 128 21.00 -1.30 -8.59
C ILE A 128 20.35 0.08 -8.49
N ILE A 129 19.94 0.50 -7.29
CA ILE A 129 19.33 1.81 -7.05
C ILE A 129 20.27 2.93 -7.49
N HIS A 130 21.53 2.89 -7.04
CA HIS A 130 22.53 3.89 -7.41
C HIS A 130 22.71 3.99 -8.93
N ARG A 131 22.82 2.84 -9.62
CA ARG A 131 22.92 2.78 -11.09
C ARG A 131 21.70 3.35 -11.78
N LEU A 132 20.49 3.02 -11.32
CA LEU A 132 19.24 3.54 -11.91
C LEU A 132 19.10 5.05 -11.70
N CYS A 133 19.47 5.57 -10.55
CA CYS A 133 19.50 7.02 -10.29
C CYS A 133 20.46 7.73 -11.26
N ARG A 134 21.67 7.17 -11.46
CA ARG A 134 22.69 7.81 -12.31
C ARG A 134 22.43 7.68 -13.80
N ILE A 135 21.94 6.54 -14.27
CA ILE A 135 21.81 6.24 -15.70
C ILE A 135 20.43 6.57 -16.23
N LYS A 136 19.41 6.29 -15.45
CA LYS A 136 18.00 6.46 -15.88
C LYS A 136 17.33 7.71 -15.30
N GLY A 137 18.02 8.45 -14.41
CA GLY A 137 17.51 9.69 -13.83
C GLY A 137 16.41 9.49 -12.80
N TYR A 138 16.23 8.28 -12.24
CA TYR A 138 15.32 8.06 -11.13
C TYR A 138 15.74 8.83 -9.90
N LYS A 139 14.78 9.28 -9.10
CA LYS A 139 15.02 9.86 -7.77
C LYS A 139 15.07 8.76 -6.73
N GLN A 140 15.82 8.95 -5.65
CA GLN A 140 15.85 7.98 -4.53
C GLN A 140 14.46 7.74 -3.93
N SER A 141 13.57 8.74 -3.96
CA SER A 141 12.17 8.63 -3.53
C SER A 141 11.29 7.73 -4.41
N ASP A 142 11.76 7.35 -5.61
CA ASP A 142 10.98 6.51 -6.52
C ASP A 142 11.14 5.01 -6.21
N PHE A 143 11.99 4.66 -5.22
CA PHE A 143 12.26 3.28 -4.84
C PHE A 143 11.58 2.91 -3.53
N LEU A 144 10.95 1.75 -3.52
CA LEU A 144 10.42 1.11 -2.33
C LEU A 144 11.11 -0.25 -2.14
N ILE A 145 11.63 -0.48 -0.95
CA ILE A 145 12.21 -1.77 -0.56
C ILE A 145 11.27 -2.43 0.44
N LEU A 146 10.83 -3.64 0.12
CA LEU A 146 9.97 -4.43 0.99
C LEU A 146 10.76 -5.63 1.51
N ALA A 147 10.81 -5.80 2.81
CA ALA A 147 11.42 -6.96 3.45
C ALA A 147 10.42 -7.60 4.43
N ARG A 148 10.41 -8.92 4.48
CA ARG A 148 9.54 -9.66 5.43
C ARG A 148 9.97 -9.44 6.88
N ASP A 149 11.29 -9.41 7.12
CA ASP A 149 11.89 -9.14 8.41
C ASP A 149 12.83 -7.93 8.29
N THR A 150 12.32 -6.78 8.71
CA THR A 150 13.08 -5.52 8.65
C THR A 150 14.20 -5.45 9.69
N ASP A 151 14.16 -6.25 10.76
CA ASP A 151 15.17 -6.19 11.83
C ASP A 151 16.53 -6.69 11.35
N VAL A 152 16.55 -7.72 10.49
CA VAL A 152 17.78 -8.24 9.88
C VAL A 152 18.46 -7.16 9.06
N TYR A 153 17.70 -6.47 8.21
CA TYR A 153 18.22 -5.47 7.27
C TYR A 153 18.49 -4.11 7.91
N SER A 154 17.80 -3.78 8.98
CA SER A 154 17.88 -2.44 9.62
C SER A 154 19.27 -2.06 10.13
N ARG A 155 20.14 -3.03 10.35
CA ARG A 155 21.54 -2.83 10.77
C ARG A 155 22.49 -2.71 9.59
N ILE A 156 22.19 -3.40 8.49
CA ILE A 156 23.08 -3.50 7.31
C ILE A 156 22.78 -2.34 6.34
N MET A 157 21.52 -2.07 6.06
CA MET A 157 21.12 -1.08 5.07
C MET A 157 21.71 0.30 5.28
N PRO A 158 21.68 0.91 6.49
CA PRO A 158 22.27 2.23 6.68
C PRO A 158 23.75 2.28 6.35
N LEU A 159 24.49 1.22 6.72
CA LEU A 159 25.95 1.16 6.49
C LEU A 159 26.30 1.07 5.02
N VAL A 160 25.54 0.29 4.25
CA VAL A 160 25.81 0.07 2.82
C VAL A 160 25.32 1.24 1.99
N PHE A 161 24.11 1.76 2.30
CA PHE A 161 23.51 2.83 1.54
C PHE A 161 24.22 4.17 1.72
N ASP A 162 24.70 4.45 2.94
CA ASP A 162 25.50 5.65 3.23
C ASP A 162 26.79 5.70 2.39
N LYS A 163 27.47 4.56 2.19
CA LYS A 163 28.67 4.47 1.32
C LYS A 163 28.38 4.89 -0.12
N LEU A 164 27.16 4.70 -0.61
CA LEU A 164 26.74 5.07 -1.96
C LEU A 164 25.97 6.39 -2.02
N GLY A 165 25.86 7.10 -0.91
CA GLY A 165 25.12 8.36 -0.81
C GLY A 165 23.61 8.21 -1.03
N ILE A 166 23.06 7.05 -0.67
CA ILE A 166 21.63 6.77 -0.79
C ILE A 166 20.97 6.99 0.57
N ASN A 167 20.07 7.95 0.65
CA ASN A 167 19.27 8.18 1.84
C ASN A 167 18.17 7.12 1.93
N VAL A 168 18.06 6.45 3.06
CA VAL A 168 17.04 5.44 3.31
C VAL A 168 16.20 5.81 4.52
N PHE A 169 14.88 5.75 4.37
CA PHE A 169 13.94 5.78 5.47
C PHE A 169 13.60 4.34 5.85
N LEU A 170 13.85 4.00 7.12
CA LEU A 170 13.52 2.68 7.67
C LEU A 170 12.31 2.81 8.58
N ASP A 171 11.20 2.19 8.20
CA ASP A 171 10.04 2.03 9.08
C ASP A 171 10.32 0.95 10.11
N LYS A 172 10.95 1.36 11.21
CA LYS A 172 11.31 0.47 12.32
C LYS A 172 10.68 0.96 13.62
N ARG A 173 9.96 0.08 14.30
CA ARG A 173 9.54 0.30 15.66
C ARG A 173 10.76 0.20 16.57
N ARG A 174 11.10 1.29 17.26
CA ARG A 174 12.16 1.30 18.27
C ARG A 174 11.54 1.05 19.62
N SER A 175 12.12 0.13 20.39
CA SER A 175 11.74 -0.02 21.80
C SER A 175 12.13 1.24 22.56
N ILE A 176 11.22 1.75 23.39
CA ILE A 176 11.47 2.87 24.28
C ILE A 176 12.68 2.57 25.21
N LEU A 177 12.89 1.30 25.56
CA LEU A 177 14.01 0.83 26.38
C LEU A 177 15.38 0.94 25.68
N GLU A 178 15.42 1.17 24.36
CA GLU A 178 16.67 1.47 23.62
C GLU A 178 17.15 2.91 23.85
N ASN A 179 16.30 3.78 24.41
CA ASN A 179 16.71 5.13 24.75
C ASN A 179 17.58 5.12 26.02
N PRO A 180 18.84 5.63 25.93
CA PRO A 180 19.76 5.63 27.08
C PRO A 180 19.20 6.33 28.33
N TYR A 181 18.39 7.38 28.13
CA TYR A 181 17.76 8.10 29.24
C TYR A 181 16.73 7.27 30.00
N LEU A 182 16.00 6.41 29.30
CA LEU A 182 14.98 5.57 29.93
C LEU A 182 15.59 4.33 30.60
N ARG A 183 16.77 3.86 30.14
CA ARG A 183 17.53 2.82 30.86
C ARG A 183 18.05 3.26 32.21
N CYS A 184 18.22 4.57 32.44
CA CYS A 184 18.66 5.09 33.75
C CYS A 184 17.51 5.24 34.76
N ILE A 185 16.25 5.11 34.33
CA ILE A 185 15.05 5.31 35.16
C ILE A 185 14.37 3.97 35.49
N SER A 186 14.69 2.91 34.78
CA SER A 186 14.22 1.55 35.01
C SER A 186 15.19 0.77 35.91
#